data_834fd1303c8f513559a4ca859678e2e4
#
_entry.id   834fd1303c8f513559a4ca859678e2e4
#
_cell.length_a   1.000
_cell.length_b   1.000
_cell.length_c   1.000
_cell.angle_alpha   90.00
_cell.angle_beta   90.00
_cell.angle_gamma   90.00
#
_symmetry.space_group_name_H-M   'P 1'
#
loop_
_entity.id
_entity.type
_entity.pdbx_description
1 polymer ?
#
loop_
_entity_poly.entity_id
_entity_poly.type
_entity_poly.pdbx_seq_one_letter_code
_entity_poly.pdbx_strand_id
1 'polypeptide(L)'
;MAVKPLSPEEARETLAIPDFVIEAINELIQENFTGRGSFILLRKQIVERVSSKTQAEFDSRWLNFEEMYRAQGWRVERDSPGYNESYETSFHFCPIKG
;
A
#
# COMPACT_ATOMS: atom_id res chain seq x y z
N MET A 1 -31.13 -3.59 18.49
CA MET A 1 -30.33 -2.63 17.74
C MET A 1 -30.24 -3.07 16.27
N ALA A 2 -30.64 -2.22 15.36
CA ALA A 2 -30.60 -2.57 13.96
C ALA A 2 -29.18 -2.53 13.41
N VAL A 3 -28.79 -3.59 12.72
CA VAL A 3 -27.48 -3.64 12.08
C VAL A 3 -27.61 -3.02 10.69
N LYS A 4 -26.82 -2.00 10.43
CA LYS A 4 -26.84 -1.35 9.12
C LYS A 4 -25.94 -2.11 8.14
N PRO A 5 -26.30 -2.14 6.86
CA PRO A 5 -25.34 -2.60 5.86
C PRO A 5 -24.12 -1.68 5.88
N LEU A 6 -22.93 -2.25 5.70
CA LEU A 6 -21.73 -1.46 5.65
C LEU A 6 -21.67 -0.62 4.39
N SER A 7 -21.32 0.66 4.53
CA SER A 7 -21.00 1.48 3.38
C SER A 7 -19.60 1.08 2.87
N PRO A 8 -19.25 1.44 1.63
CA PRO A 8 -17.89 1.16 1.16
C PRO A 8 -16.82 1.74 2.06
N GLU A 9 -17.05 2.92 2.63
CA GLU A 9 -16.09 3.55 3.53
C GLU A 9 -15.95 2.77 4.83
N GLU A 10 -17.08 2.35 5.41
CA GLU A 10 -17.04 1.56 6.64
C GLU A 10 -16.41 0.19 6.42
N ALA A 11 -16.67 -0.42 5.26
CA ALA A 11 -16.06 -1.69 4.91
C ALA A 11 -14.54 -1.55 4.79
N ARG A 12 -14.07 -0.42 4.26
CA ARG A 12 -12.64 -0.14 4.17
C ARG A 12 -12.01 0.00 5.55
N GLU A 13 -12.71 0.66 6.47
CA GLU A 13 -12.23 0.80 7.85
C GLU A 13 -12.14 -0.56 8.54
N THR A 14 -13.12 -1.42 8.28
CA THR A 14 -13.13 -2.78 8.83
C THR A 14 -11.96 -3.60 8.31
N LEU A 15 -11.53 -3.32 7.09
CA LEU A 15 -10.38 -3.98 6.47
C LEU A 15 -9.13 -3.14 6.65
N ALA A 16 -9.10 -2.29 7.68
CA ALA A 16 -8.01 -1.34 7.90
C ALA A 16 -6.65 -2.03 7.93
N ILE A 17 -5.71 -1.38 7.27
CA ILE A 17 -4.34 -1.86 7.24
C ILE A 17 -3.68 -1.53 8.58
N PRO A 18 -3.01 -2.51 9.21
CA PRO A 18 -2.36 -2.26 10.50
C PRO A 18 -1.30 -1.16 10.44
N ASP A 19 -1.11 -0.47 11.57
CA ASP A 19 -0.15 0.63 11.65
C ASP A 19 1.26 0.21 11.27
N PHE A 20 1.68 -1.00 11.63
CA PHE A 20 3.04 -1.44 11.30
C PHE A 20 3.26 -1.57 9.80
N VAL A 21 2.21 -1.85 9.05
CA VAL A 21 2.29 -1.90 7.57
C VAL A 21 2.49 -0.49 7.03
N ILE A 22 1.71 0.47 7.54
CA ILE A 22 1.83 1.87 7.10
C ILE A 22 3.21 2.42 7.47
N GLU A 23 3.72 2.11 8.65
CA GLU A 23 5.07 2.49 9.04
C GLU A 23 6.11 1.96 8.06
N ALA A 24 5.97 0.68 7.69
CA ALA A 24 6.91 0.06 6.76
C ALA A 24 6.89 0.78 5.40
N ILE A 25 5.70 1.08 4.90
CA ILE A 25 5.56 1.75 3.61
C ILE A 25 6.12 3.18 3.69
N ASN A 26 5.83 3.89 4.79
CA ASN A 26 6.34 5.24 4.98
C ASN A 26 7.87 5.26 5.01
N GLU A 27 8.48 4.27 5.65
CA GLU A 27 9.94 4.17 5.68
C GLU A 27 10.51 3.96 4.28
N LEU A 28 9.86 3.11 3.49
CA LEU A 28 10.28 2.87 2.11
C LEU A 28 10.12 4.12 1.26
N ILE A 29 9.05 4.88 1.47
CA ILE A 29 8.85 6.14 0.79
C ILE A 29 9.99 7.11 1.12
N GLN A 30 10.33 7.23 2.40
CA GLN A 30 11.40 8.12 2.83
C GLN A 30 12.76 7.71 2.27
N GLU A 31 12.98 6.42 2.13
CA GLU A 31 14.24 5.90 1.59
C GLU A 31 14.37 6.11 0.09
N ASN A 32 13.26 6.14 -0.63
CA ASN A 32 13.26 6.16 -2.09
C ASN A 32 12.86 7.50 -2.70
N PHE A 33 12.13 8.33 -1.96
CA PHE A 33 11.68 9.62 -2.47
C PHE A 33 12.78 10.66 -2.32
N THR A 34 13.16 11.28 -3.42
CA THR A 34 14.26 12.25 -3.45
C THR A 34 13.76 13.70 -3.34
N GLY A 35 12.47 13.90 -3.07
CA GLY A 35 11.88 15.22 -2.96
C GLY A 35 11.09 15.63 -4.18
N ARG A 36 11.29 14.97 -5.28
CA ARG A 36 10.53 15.21 -6.51
C ARG A 36 10.68 14.00 -7.42
N GLY A 37 9.73 13.87 -8.33
CA GLY A 37 9.72 12.74 -9.26
C GLY A 37 9.02 11.53 -8.69
N SER A 38 8.99 10.46 -9.44
CA SER A 38 8.34 9.24 -9.03
C SER A 38 9.36 8.19 -8.60
N PHE A 39 8.86 7.19 -7.89
CA PHE A 39 9.67 6.04 -7.52
C PHE A 39 8.79 4.79 -7.50
N ILE A 40 9.42 3.64 -7.48
CA ILE A 40 8.71 2.36 -7.52
C ILE A 40 9.08 1.55 -6.28
N LEU A 41 8.07 1.00 -5.62
CA LEU A 41 8.27 0.05 -4.53
C LEU A 41 7.83 -1.32 -5.02
N LEU A 42 8.68 -2.32 -4.82
CA LEU A 42 8.36 -3.69 -5.19
C LEU A 42 7.63 -4.37 -4.03
N ARG A 43 6.70 -5.27 -4.38
CA ARG A 43 5.96 -6.03 -3.38
C ARG A 43 6.90 -6.71 -2.38
N LYS A 44 7.96 -7.32 -2.88
CA LYS A 44 8.92 -8.01 -2.00
C LYS A 44 9.57 -7.08 -1.00
N GLN A 45 9.82 -5.82 -1.37
CA GLN A 45 10.40 -4.84 -0.46
C GLN A 45 9.43 -4.53 0.68
N ILE A 46 8.15 -4.38 0.33
CA ILE A 46 7.10 -4.13 1.31
C ILE A 46 6.95 -5.33 2.25
N VAL A 47 6.90 -6.54 1.68
CA VAL A 47 6.76 -7.76 2.46
C VAL A 47 7.93 -7.91 3.43
N GLU A 48 9.16 -7.71 2.98
CA GLU A 48 10.34 -7.82 3.83
C GLU A 48 10.33 -6.81 4.96
N ARG A 49 9.98 -5.56 4.65
CA ARG A 49 9.95 -4.50 5.66
C ARG A 49 8.86 -4.77 6.70
N VAL A 50 7.68 -5.18 6.25
CA VAL A 50 6.58 -5.53 7.15
C VAL A 50 6.97 -6.73 8.03
N SER A 51 7.59 -7.74 7.43
CA SER A 51 7.99 -8.94 8.16
C SER A 51 9.01 -8.65 9.25
N SER A 52 9.80 -7.58 9.09
CA SER A 52 10.75 -7.18 10.12
C SER A 52 10.07 -6.52 11.32
N LYS A 53 8.82 -6.11 11.16
CA LYS A 53 8.07 -5.40 12.21
C LYS A 53 7.06 -6.28 12.93
N THR A 54 6.73 -7.44 12.38
CA THR A 54 5.75 -8.34 12.96
C THR A 54 6.13 -9.78 12.71
N GLN A 55 5.68 -10.68 13.59
CA GLN A 55 5.85 -12.11 13.40
C GLN A 55 4.64 -12.75 12.71
N ALA A 56 3.59 -11.96 12.50
CA ALA A 56 2.41 -12.45 11.80
C ALA A 56 2.71 -12.68 10.32
N GLU A 57 1.99 -13.62 9.72
CA GLU A 57 2.12 -13.87 8.30
C GLU A 57 1.62 -12.66 7.52
N PHE A 58 2.27 -12.37 6.41
CA PHE A 58 1.89 -11.26 5.55
C PHE A 58 0.53 -11.54 4.91
N ASP A 59 -0.38 -10.58 5.05
CA ASP A 59 -1.72 -10.66 4.47
C ASP A 59 -1.72 -9.83 3.18
N SER A 60 -2.11 -10.45 2.06
CA SER A 60 -2.13 -9.75 0.78
C SER A 60 -3.09 -8.55 0.77
N ARG A 61 -4.08 -8.53 1.66
CA ARG A 61 -4.99 -7.38 1.79
C ARG A 61 -4.28 -6.14 2.29
N TRP A 62 -3.13 -6.30 2.95
CA TRP A 62 -2.32 -5.17 3.40
C TRP A 62 -1.73 -4.37 2.24
N LEU A 63 -1.77 -4.93 1.04
CA LEU A 63 -1.30 -4.24 -0.16
C LEU A 63 -2.35 -3.29 -0.74
N ASN A 64 -3.56 -3.27 -0.19
CA ASN A 64 -4.64 -2.40 -0.65
C ASN A 64 -4.54 -1.02 0.00
N PHE A 65 -3.35 -0.44 -0.03
CA PHE A 65 -3.08 0.85 0.60
C PHE A 65 -3.16 2.02 -0.37
N GLU A 66 -3.38 1.76 -1.65
CA GLU A 66 -3.30 2.81 -2.68
C GLU A 66 -4.20 3.99 -2.38
N GLU A 67 -5.45 3.73 -2.01
CA GLU A 67 -6.41 4.81 -1.74
C GLU A 67 -6.00 5.68 -0.56
N MET A 68 -5.41 5.07 0.46
CA MET A 68 -4.95 5.81 1.64
C MET A 68 -3.89 6.85 1.25
N TYR A 69 -2.97 6.45 0.39
CA TYR A 69 -1.89 7.33 -0.06
C TYR A 69 -2.37 8.32 -1.10
N ARG A 70 -3.35 7.95 -1.92
CA ARG A 70 -3.98 8.90 -2.84
C ARG A 70 -4.64 10.03 -2.07
N ALA A 71 -5.27 9.71 -0.94
CA ALA A 71 -5.89 10.72 -0.08
C ALA A 71 -4.86 11.67 0.52
N GLN A 72 -3.61 11.25 0.63
CA GLN A 72 -2.54 12.08 1.18
C GLN A 72 -1.77 12.87 0.12
N GLY A 73 -2.20 12.80 -1.13
CA GLY A 73 -1.56 13.57 -2.19
C GLY A 73 -0.60 12.78 -3.06
N TRP A 74 -0.70 11.46 -3.02
CA TRP A 74 0.13 10.61 -3.87
C TRP A 74 -0.70 9.99 -4.98
N ARG A 75 -0.09 9.88 -6.14
CA ARG A 75 -0.65 9.06 -7.21
C ARG A 75 0.02 7.70 -7.09
N VAL A 76 -0.77 6.68 -6.84
CA VAL A 76 -0.27 5.32 -6.65
C VAL A 76 -0.89 4.42 -7.69
N GLU A 77 -0.04 3.75 -8.46
CA GLU A 77 -0.50 2.80 -9.46
C GLU A 77 0.15 1.44 -9.19
N ARG A 78 -0.65 0.40 -9.21
CA ARG A 78 -0.17 -0.96 -9.03
C ARG A 78 0.04 -1.59 -10.40
N ASP A 79 1.22 -2.17 -10.62
CA ASP A 79 1.52 -2.92 -11.82
C ASP A 79 1.72 -4.39 -11.40
N SER A 80 0.77 -5.23 -11.75
CA SER A 80 0.81 -6.65 -11.40
C SER A 80 0.95 -7.47 -12.67
N PRO A 81 1.61 -8.65 -12.59
CA PRO A 81 1.73 -9.50 -13.77
C PRO A 81 0.39 -9.98 -14.27
N GLY A 82 0.24 -10.04 -15.59
CA GLY A 82 -0.95 -10.59 -16.21
C GLY A 82 -0.92 -12.11 -16.20
N TYR A 83 -1.91 -12.71 -16.85
CA TYR A 83 -2.11 -14.15 -16.81
C TYR A 83 -0.88 -14.93 -17.29
N ASN A 84 -0.21 -14.46 -18.32
CA ASN A 84 0.96 -15.14 -18.90
C ASN A 84 2.28 -14.47 -18.58
N GLU A 85 2.28 -13.54 -17.61
CA GLU A 85 3.47 -12.81 -17.25
C GLU A 85 3.94 -13.22 -15.87
N SER A 86 5.25 -13.13 -15.64
CA SER A 86 5.81 -13.49 -14.35
C SER A 86 6.87 -12.47 -13.94
N TYR A 87 6.43 -11.36 -13.38
CA TYR A 87 7.31 -10.35 -12.82
C TYR A 87 6.77 -9.91 -11.45
N GLU A 88 7.61 -9.27 -10.67
CA GLU A 88 7.21 -8.84 -9.33
C GLU A 88 6.22 -7.69 -9.41
N THR A 89 5.14 -7.77 -8.59
CA THR A 89 4.20 -6.67 -8.47
C THR A 89 4.91 -5.42 -7.96
N SER A 90 4.65 -4.29 -8.59
CA SER A 90 5.25 -3.03 -8.19
C SER A 90 4.20 -1.97 -7.95
N PHE A 91 4.56 -0.96 -7.13
CA PHE A 91 3.69 0.17 -6.82
C PHE A 91 4.43 1.44 -7.22
N HIS A 92 3.87 2.14 -8.17
CA HIS A 92 4.46 3.36 -8.70
C HIS A 92 3.88 4.57 -7.95
N PHE A 93 4.73 5.27 -7.22
CA PHE A 93 4.33 6.44 -6.45
C PHE A 93 4.80 7.70 -7.15
N CYS A 94 3.90 8.66 -7.26
CA CYS A 94 4.22 9.95 -7.86
C CYS A 94 3.49 11.03 -7.06
N PRO A 95 4.18 12.08 -6.59
CA PRO A 95 3.49 13.15 -5.88
C PRO A 95 2.55 13.89 -6.81
N ILE A 96 1.35 14.17 -6.32
CA ILE A 96 0.36 14.93 -7.08
C ILE A 96 0.56 16.40 -6.75
N LYS A 97 0.82 17.19 -7.77
CA LYS A 97 0.91 18.64 -7.60
C LYS A 97 -0.50 19.18 -7.51
N GLY A 98 -0.86 19.61 -6.32
CA GLY A 98 -2.16 20.20 -6.10
C GLY A 98 -2.20 21.67 -6.44
#